data_171b3d5b243a5a0f6fa45ba0e340288e
#
_entry.id   171b3d5b243a5a0f6fa45ba0e340288e
#
_cell.length_a   1.000
_cell.length_b   1.000
_cell.length_c   1.000
_cell.angle_alpha   90.00
_cell.angle_beta   90.00
_cell.angle_gamma   90.00
#
_symmetry.space_group_name_H-M   'P 1'
#
loop_
_entity.id
_entity.type
_entity.pdbx_description
1 polymer ?
#
loop_
_entity_poly.entity_id
_entity_poly.type
_entity_poly.pdbx_seq_one_letter_code
_entity_poly.pdbx_strand_id
1 'polypeptide(L)'
;MDMQHQAMGYDRTATMFSPDGHLLQVEYAEKTVRLGSASIGMVCSDGVFILADKRIEDTLIVKESANKIYEIDSHIAASVAGIVSDARVLIERAQLLAQQHRITYDSPIETESIVKEIANMKQQFTQYGGARPFGV
;
A
#
# COMPACT_ATOMS: atom_id res chain seq x y z
N MET A 1 14.87 -6.46 -16.37
CA MET A 1 14.24 -7.70 -15.90
C MET A 1 14.57 -8.77 -16.91
N ASP A 2 15.23 -9.80 -16.48
CA ASP A 2 15.81 -10.78 -17.39
C ASP A 2 14.72 -11.78 -17.82
N MET A 3 14.43 -11.85 -19.12
CA MET A 3 13.48 -12.81 -19.72
C MET A 3 13.85 -14.27 -19.40
N GLN A 4 15.11 -14.56 -19.11
CA GLN A 4 15.56 -15.89 -18.71
C GLN A 4 14.95 -16.32 -17.37
N HIS A 5 14.87 -15.46 -16.37
CA HIS A 5 14.29 -15.79 -15.06
C HIS A 5 12.80 -16.08 -15.14
N GLN A 6 12.07 -15.39 -16.02
CA GLN A 6 10.65 -15.66 -16.29
C GLN A 6 10.46 -17.04 -16.95
N ALA A 7 11.29 -17.34 -17.96
CA ALA A 7 11.24 -18.64 -18.66
C ALA A 7 11.55 -19.82 -17.72
N MET A 8 12.39 -19.62 -16.71
CA MET A 8 12.74 -20.61 -15.69
C MET A 8 11.71 -20.71 -14.56
N GLY A 9 10.71 -19.84 -14.54
CA GLY A 9 9.58 -19.92 -13.59
C GLY A 9 9.88 -19.39 -12.18
N TYR A 10 10.91 -18.57 -11.99
CA TYR A 10 11.22 -17.92 -10.70
C TYR A 10 10.20 -16.86 -10.28
N ASP A 11 9.30 -16.49 -11.17
CA ASP A 11 8.19 -15.54 -10.92
C ASP A 11 6.87 -16.20 -10.49
N ARG A 12 6.85 -17.51 -10.31
CA ARG A 12 5.61 -18.25 -9.99
C ARG A 12 5.19 -18.18 -8.52
N THR A 13 6.08 -17.77 -7.66
CA THR A 13 5.80 -17.63 -6.22
C THR A 13 6.42 -16.35 -5.65
N ALA A 14 5.76 -15.78 -4.63
CA ALA A 14 6.23 -14.57 -3.97
C ALA A 14 7.42 -14.81 -3.01
N THR A 15 7.66 -16.08 -2.64
CA THR A 15 8.63 -16.46 -1.60
C THR A 15 9.95 -16.98 -2.14
N MET A 16 10.08 -17.12 -3.45
CA MET A 16 11.27 -17.69 -4.08
C MET A 16 12.17 -16.60 -4.66
N PHE A 17 13.43 -16.62 -4.25
CA PHE A 17 14.45 -15.77 -4.87
C PHE A 17 14.87 -16.29 -6.24
N SER A 18 15.10 -15.39 -7.18
CA SER A 18 15.83 -15.70 -8.40
C SER A 18 17.32 -15.93 -8.09
N PRO A 19 18.12 -16.52 -9.01
CA PRO A 19 19.56 -16.69 -8.83
C PRO A 19 20.31 -15.40 -8.52
N ASP A 20 19.80 -14.26 -9.01
CA ASP A 20 20.36 -12.92 -8.77
C ASP A 20 19.84 -12.26 -7.48
N GLY A 21 19.07 -13.00 -6.66
CA GLY A 21 18.55 -12.50 -5.38
C GLY A 21 17.32 -11.60 -5.47
N HIS A 22 16.55 -11.66 -6.56
CA HIS A 22 15.32 -10.89 -6.76
C HIS A 22 14.09 -11.67 -6.32
N LEU A 23 13.13 -10.98 -5.70
CA LEU A 23 11.76 -11.45 -5.48
C LEU A 23 10.87 -10.91 -6.61
N LEU A 24 10.73 -11.65 -7.69
CA LEU A 24 10.11 -11.15 -8.94
C LEU A 24 8.65 -10.72 -8.75
N GLN A 25 7.89 -11.41 -7.90
CA GLN A 25 6.51 -11.03 -7.60
C GLN A 25 6.42 -9.69 -6.83
N VAL A 26 7.42 -9.37 -6.00
CA VAL A 26 7.52 -8.07 -5.33
C VAL A 26 7.82 -6.97 -6.35
N GLU A 27 8.73 -7.22 -7.29
CA GLU A 27 9.04 -6.25 -8.35
C GLU A 27 7.83 -6.00 -9.28
N TYR A 28 7.02 -7.03 -9.55
CA TYR A 28 5.77 -6.86 -10.29
C TYR A 28 4.75 -6.03 -9.50
N ALA A 29 4.66 -6.25 -8.19
CA ALA A 29 3.82 -5.42 -7.31
C ALA A 29 4.27 -3.95 -7.32
N GLU A 30 5.58 -3.68 -7.24
CA GLU A 30 6.10 -2.30 -7.36
C GLU A 30 5.74 -1.65 -8.72
N LYS A 31 5.74 -2.42 -9.80
CA LYS A 31 5.30 -1.90 -11.11
C LYS A 31 3.84 -1.47 -11.09
N THR A 32 2.96 -2.21 -10.42
CA THR A 32 1.54 -1.81 -10.30
C THR A 32 1.39 -0.51 -9.53
N VAL A 33 2.20 -0.29 -8.48
CA VAL A 33 2.22 0.99 -7.76
C VAL A 33 2.63 2.14 -8.69
N ARG A 34 3.67 1.94 -9.49
CA ARG A 34 4.18 2.96 -10.44
C ARG A 34 3.22 3.28 -11.58
N LEU A 35 2.29 2.39 -11.89
CA LEU A 35 1.22 2.62 -12.87
C LEU A 35 0.05 3.43 -12.28
N GLY A 36 -0.02 3.55 -10.96
CA GLY A 36 -0.99 4.41 -10.29
C GLY A 36 -0.71 5.89 -10.52
N SER A 37 -1.75 6.74 -10.42
CA SER A 37 -1.57 8.18 -10.49
C SER A 37 -0.85 8.72 -9.25
N ALA A 38 -0.17 9.88 -9.41
CA ALA A 38 0.72 10.43 -8.39
C ALA A 38 -0.01 10.83 -7.10
N SER A 39 0.70 10.67 -5.98
CA SER A 39 0.34 11.25 -4.69
C SER A 39 1.59 11.91 -4.09
N ILE A 40 1.42 13.07 -3.49
CA ILE A 40 2.49 13.88 -2.92
C ILE A 40 2.12 14.20 -1.48
N GLY A 41 3.01 13.89 -0.54
CA GLY A 41 2.92 14.34 0.85
C GLY A 41 3.99 15.38 1.14
N MET A 42 3.67 16.41 1.92
CA MET A 42 4.62 17.46 2.31
C MET A 42 4.41 17.86 3.76
N VAL A 43 5.52 18.03 4.46
CA VAL A 43 5.57 18.56 5.81
C VAL A 43 5.89 20.06 5.73
N CYS A 44 5.09 20.88 6.38
CA CYS A 44 5.26 22.35 6.47
C CYS A 44 5.50 22.75 7.92
N SER A 45 5.77 24.06 8.15
CA SER A 45 5.94 24.60 9.51
C SER A 45 4.71 24.42 10.39
N ASP A 46 3.52 24.50 9.80
CA ASP A 46 2.25 24.56 10.52
C ASP A 46 1.43 23.27 10.41
N GLY A 47 1.97 22.25 9.71
CA GLY A 47 1.27 20.97 9.54
C GLY A 47 1.75 20.16 8.35
N VAL A 48 0.94 19.20 7.95
CA VAL A 48 1.18 18.33 6.79
C VAL A 48 0.03 18.44 5.81
N PHE A 49 0.32 18.29 4.52
CA PHE A 49 -0.72 18.15 3.52
C PHE A 49 -0.43 16.99 2.57
N ILE A 50 -1.49 16.42 2.01
CA ILE A 50 -1.44 15.38 1.00
C ILE A 50 -2.20 15.86 -0.23
N LEU A 51 -1.58 15.73 -1.39
CA LEU A 51 -2.16 15.99 -2.70
C LEU A 51 -2.18 14.71 -3.52
N ALA A 52 -3.30 14.37 -4.13
CA ALA A 52 -3.42 13.21 -4.99
C ALA A 52 -4.00 13.59 -6.36
N ASP A 53 -3.40 13.05 -7.42
CA ASP A 53 -3.93 13.18 -8.77
C ASP A 53 -5.17 12.28 -8.91
N LYS A 54 -6.29 12.91 -9.19
CA LYS A 54 -7.63 12.30 -9.25
C LYS A 54 -8.24 12.38 -10.64
N ARG A 55 -7.40 12.41 -11.68
CA ARG A 55 -7.89 12.42 -13.05
C ARG A 55 -8.63 11.13 -13.36
N ILE A 56 -9.85 11.27 -13.87
CA ILE A 56 -10.71 10.17 -14.30
C ILE A 56 -10.83 10.31 -15.81
N GLU A 57 -10.24 9.38 -16.55
CA GLU A 57 -10.29 9.37 -18.02
C GLU A 57 -11.52 8.63 -18.54
N ASP A 58 -12.09 7.70 -17.77
CA ASP A 58 -13.25 6.91 -18.15
C ASP A 58 -14.53 7.54 -17.60
N THR A 59 -15.47 7.83 -18.50
CA THR A 59 -16.79 8.41 -18.18
C THR A 59 -17.71 7.47 -17.41
N LEU A 60 -17.42 6.17 -17.39
CA LEU A 60 -18.20 5.16 -16.68
C LEU A 60 -17.79 5.00 -15.21
N ILE A 61 -16.69 5.62 -14.80
CA ILE A 61 -16.24 5.57 -13.41
C ILE A 61 -17.05 6.55 -12.55
N VAL A 62 -17.61 6.04 -11.47
CA VAL A 62 -18.25 6.86 -10.43
C VAL A 62 -17.15 7.64 -9.70
N LYS A 63 -17.23 8.98 -9.74
CA LYS A 63 -16.18 9.89 -9.24
C LYS A 63 -15.82 9.68 -7.77
N GLU A 64 -16.81 9.33 -6.98
CA GLU A 64 -16.66 9.05 -5.55
C GLU A 64 -15.81 7.80 -5.28
N SER A 65 -15.85 6.80 -6.19
CA SER A 65 -15.05 5.58 -6.07
C SER A 65 -13.56 5.78 -6.35
N ALA A 66 -13.18 6.90 -6.98
CA ALA A 66 -11.80 7.23 -7.30
C ALA A 66 -11.07 7.98 -6.16
N ASN A 67 -11.50 7.79 -4.92
CA ASN A 67 -10.82 8.39 -3.78
C ASN A 67 -9.45 7.77 -3.57
N LYS A 68 -8.45 8.63 -3.32
CA LYS A 68 -7.06 8.23 -3.09
C LYS A 68 -6.54 8.70 -1.74
N ILE A 69 -7.29 9.55 -1.04
CA ILE A 69 -6.93 10.05 0.28
C ILE A 69 -7.97 9.53 1.26
N TYR A 70 -7.49 8.90 2.31
CA TYR A 70 -8.29 8.26 3.35
C TYR A 70 -7.90 8.79 4.71
N GLU A 71 -8.87 9.09 5.53
CA GLU A 71 -8.66 9.37 6.95
C GLU A 71 -8.49 8.04 7.69
N ILE A 72 -7.39 7.91 8.41
CA ILE A 72 -7.12 6.75 9.27
C ILE A 72 -7.62 7.04 10.69
N ASP A 73 -7.29 8.20 11.21
CA ASP A 73 -7.80 8.78 12.46
C ASP A 73 -7.76 10.32 12.34
N SER A 74 -8.33 11.03 13.27
CA SER A 74 -8.46 12.50 13.27
C SER A 74 -7.15 13.26 13.03
N HIS A 75 -6.00 12.64 13.30
CA HIS A 75 -4.65 13.21 13.15
C HIS A 75 -3.81 12.48 12.10
N ILE A 76 -4.33 11.45 11.42
CA ILE A 76 -3.60 10.65 10.44
C ILE A 76 -4.42 10.53 9.16
N ALA A 77 -3.84 10.93 8.05
CA ALA A 77 -4.36 10.68 6.72
C ALA A 77 -3.36 9.84 5.90
N ALA A 78 -3.88 9.03 4.98
CA ALA A 78 -3.08 8.23 4.07
C ALA A 78 -3.51 8.46 2.63
N SER A 79 -2.55 8.42 1.71
CA SER A 79 -2.82 8.37 0.27
C SER A 79 -2.31 7.07 -0.31
N VAL A 80 -2.95 6.61 -1.38
CA VAL A 80 -2.67 5.32 -2.02
C VAL A 80 -2.38 5.50 -3.50
N ALA A 81 -1.53 4.59 -4.03
CA ALA A 81 -1.27 4.46 -5.45
C ALA A 81 -1.09 2.97 -5.80
N GLY A 82 -1.67 2.53 -6.91
CA GLY A 82 -1.65 1.14 -7.34
C GLY A 82 -3.03 0.50 -7.33
N ILE A 83 -3.14 -0.74 -6.87
CA ILE A 83 -4.39 -1.51 -6.86
C ILE A 83 -5.30 -1.05 -5.70
N VAL A 84 -6.44 -0.45 -6.03
CA VAL A 84 -7.38 0.15 -5.05
C VAL A 84 -7.94 -0.89 -4.08
N SER A 85 -8.21 -2.12 -4.53
CA SER A 85 -8.70 -3.20 -3.66
C SER A 85 -7.68 -3.60 -2.59
N ASP A 86 -6.39 -3.60 -2.94
CA ASP A 86 -5.31 -3.88 -2.00
C ASP A 86 -5.17 -2.73 -0.99
N ALA A 87 -5.25 -1.49 -1.50
CA ALA A 87 -5.24 -0.29 -0.66
C ALA A 87 -6.34 -0.33 0.40
N ARG A 88 -7.58 -0.71 0.01
CA ARG A 88 -8.70 -0.79 0.94
C ARG A 88 -8.40 -1.71 2.12
N VAL A 89 -7.85 -2.88 1.88
CA VAL A 89 -7.50 -3.83 2.96
C VAL A 89 -6.51 -3.22 3.95
N LEU A 90 -5.49 -2.52 3.45
CA LEU A 90 -4.49 -1.88 4.30
C LEU A 90 -5.05 -0.69 5.07
N ILE A 91 -5.91 0.12 4.43
CA ILE A 91 -6.58 1.26 5.06
C ILE A 91 -7.52 0.81 6.18
N GLU A 92 -8.38 -0.18 5.91
CA GLU A 92 -9.29 -0.75 6.92
C GLU A 92 -8.50 -1.32 8.11
N ARG A 93 -7.37 -1.97 7.86
CA ARG A 93 -6.48 -2.47 8.92
C ARG A 93 -5.89 -1.32 9.74
N ALA A 94 -5.42 -0.26 9.11
CA ALA A 94 -4.86 0.91 9.79
C ALA A 94 -5.91 1.61 10.67
N GLN A 95 -7.14 1.79 10.14
CA GLN A 95 -8.26 2.36 10.89
C GLN A 95 -8.62 1.52 12.12
N LEU A 96 -8.68 0.19 11.95
CA LEU A 96 -8.94 -0.73 13.05
C LEU A 96 -7.88 -0.62 14.15
N LEU A 97 -6.59 -0.56 13.77
CA LEU A 97 -5.49 -0.39 14.72
C LEU A 97 -5.60 0.92 15.51
N ALA A 98 -5.93 2.01 14.83
CA ALA A 98 -6.11 3.32 15.47
C ALA A 98 -7.26 3.29 16.49
N GLN A 99 -8.40 2.69 16.12
CA GLN A 99 -9.54 2.57 17.02
C GLN A 99 -9.25 1.64 18.21
N GLN A 100 -8.61 0.51 17.98
CA GLN A 100 -8.22 -0.42 19.07
C GLN A 100 -7.28 0.25 20.07
N HIS A 101 -6.30 1.02 19.57
CA HIS A 101 -5.36 1.76 20.42
C HIS A 101 -6.12 2.78 21.28
N ARG A 102 -7.02 3.56 20.67
CA ARG A 102 -7.82 4.56 21.37
C ARG A 102 -8.68 3.95 22.49
N ILE A 103 -9.33 2.81 22.20
CA ILE A 103 -10.15 2.11 23.20
C ILE A 103 -9.29 1.57 24.36
N THR A 104 -8.09 1.09 24.06
CA THR A 104 -7.23 0.44 25.06
C THR A 104 -6.48 1.46 25.94
N TYR A 105 -6.01 2.58 25.33
CA TYR A 105 -5.10 3.51 26.00
C TYR A 105 -5.69 4.91 26.21
N ASP A 106 -6.92 5.14 25.74
CA ASP A 106 -7.58 6.46 25.77
C ASP A 106 -6.71 7.59 25.19
N SER A 107 -5.92 7.27 24.19
CA SER A 107 -4.97 8.19 23.54
C SER A 107 -4.86 7.91 22.04
N PRO A 108 -4.52 8.92 21.21
CA PRO A 108 -4.28 8.71 19.80
C PRO A 108 -3.02 7.83 19.56
N ILE A 109 -3.08 6.99 18.53
CA ILE A 109 -1.96 6.14 18.16
C ILE A 109 -0.88 6.95 17.43
N GLU A 110 0.37 6.62 17.67
CA GLU A 110 1.49 7.19 16.92
C GLU A 110 1.48 6.71 15.46
N THR A 111 1.70 7.64 14.53
CA THR A 111 1.73 7.33 13.09
C THR A 111 2.74 6.24 12.76
N GLU A 112 3.92 6.28 13.40
CA GLU A 112 4.97 5.26 13.20
C GLU A 112 4.50 3.85 13.55
N SER A 113 3.68 3.70 14.59
CA SER A 113 3.12 2.40 15.00
C SER A 113 2.22 1.81 13.91
N ILE A 114 1.36 2.64 13.28
CA ILE A 114 0.54 2.21 12.14
C ILE A 114 1.42 1.82 10.96
N VAL A 115 2.39 2.64 10.59
CA VAL A 115 3.30 2.39 9.47
C VAL A 115 4.04 1.06 9.67
N LYS A 116 4.53 0.79 10.88
CA LYS A 116 5.22 -0.45 11.22
C LYS A 116 4.32 -1.67 11.08
N GLU A 117 3.10 -1.61 11.57
CA GLU A 117 2.14 -2.73 11.45
C GLU A 117 1.75 -3.01 10.00
N ILE A 118 1.48 -1.98 9.21
CA ILE A 118 1.18 -2.13 7.77
C ILE A 118 2.40 -2.69 7.02
N ALA A 119 3.61 -2.23 7.33
CA ALA A 119 4.85 -2.75 6.74
C ALA A 119 5.07 -4.23 7.10
N ASN A 120 4.85 -4.62 8.36
CA ASN A 120 4.92 -6.00 8.81
C ASN A 120 3.91 -6.89 8.07
N MET A 121 2.67 -6.42 7.92
CA MET A 121 1.65 -7.14 7.16
C MET A 121 2.08 -7.34 5.70
N LYS A 122 2.57 -6.31 5.04
CA LYS A 122 3.07 -6.42 3.66
C LYS A 122 4.25 -7.39 3.56
N GLN A 123 5.19 -7.35 4.50
CA GLN A 123 6.34 -8.25 4.54
C GLN A 123 5.92 -9.72 4.68
N GLN A 124 4.93 -10.02 5.53
CA GLN A 124 4.45 -11.39 5.71
C GLN A 124 4.00 -12.05 4.41
N PHE A 125 3.38 -11.29 3.50
CA PHE A 125 2.94 -11.78 2.19
C PHE A 125 4.09 -12.12 1.22
N THR A 126 5.30 -11.72 1.54
CA THR A 126 6.51 -12.11 0.79
C THR A 126 7.26 -13.29 1.41
N GLN A 127 6.94 -13.67 2.65
CA GLN A 127 7.61 -14.72 3.39
C GLN A 127 6.74 -15.97 3.56
N TYR A 128 5.43 -15.83 3.59
CA TYR A 128 4.48 -16.94 3.67
C TYR A 128 3.84 -17.20 2.31
N GLY A 129 3.86 -18.46 1.86
CA GLY A 129 3.25 -18.85 0.59
C GLY A 129 1.72 -18.76 0.58
N GLY A 130 1.15 -18.78 -0.62
CA GLY A 130 -0.31 -18.81 -0.84
C GLY A 130 -0.98 -17.46 -1.08
N ALA A 131 -0.27 -16.36 -0.93
CA ALA A 131 -0.76 -15.02 -1.23
C ALA A 131 0.25 -14.25 -2.10
N ARG A 132 -0.24 -13.32 -2.91
CA ARG A 132 0.63 -12.40 -3.65
C ARG A 132 1.00 -11.18 -2.79
N PRO A 133 2.09 -10.48 -3.09
CA PRO A 133 2.39 -9.19 -2.47
C PRO A 133 1.30 -8.15 -2.78
N PHE A 134 1.14 -7.17 -1.90
CA PHE A 134 0.25 -6.03 -2.14
C PHE A 134 0.80 -5.14 -3.26
N GLY A 135 -0.04 -4.80 -4.22
CA GLY A 135 0.27 -3.91 -5.35
C GLY A 135 -0.10 -2.45 -5.06
N VAL A 136 0.19 -1.97 -3.85
CA VAL A 136 -0.12 -0.62 -3.38
C VAL A 136 0.95 -0.09 -2.43
#